data_c1c3f1b2df02fdb02d5dc3b156406f5b
#
_entry.id   c1c3f1b2df02fdb02d5dc3b156406f5b
#
_cell.length_a   1.000
_cell.length_b   1.000
_cell.length_c   1.000
_cell.angle_alpha   90.00
_cell.angle_beta   90.00
_cell.angle_gamma   90.00
#
_symmetry.space_group_name_H-M   'P 1'
#
loop_
_entity.id
_entity.type
_entity.pdbx_description
1 polymer ?
#
loop_
_entity_poly.entity_id
_entity_poly.type
_entity_poly.pdbx_seq_one_letter_code
_entity_poly.pdbx_strand_id
1 'polypeptide(L)'
;MTKLPKSVISFCRDDESVALFENFADFWNHYRSENGNKQYPYAKTGKDGNPISFSQKEEALGKLILKEVSKLSGIDVTSMPPSQMANHPMINWAIGNIETQLIDAVLPQTIIDGTSAFCEVRTVGWGETAIFDIRSRDLFPVTKTGRMGMREAELHKGFERQVTLNPEAHMVSTYVSLFRVLTGQESLGIFVTKCLRSIETEMYKDIYNAFAAAMSALSTDATTGLQVTGYTMEDMMKLAAKVQAFSGGAQPIMIGTKVALSKVFPDDGNYRYDIESPFVKLGYVRQIGSMSTLELPQVANWETPFSTLLSDTSLWIVAPSTDKIVKCVIGGTMMSNTSDVYANANLTQTNTLTKFWKTGVHTSSVGGLITL
;
A
#
# COMPACT_ATOMS: atom_id res chain seq x y z
N MET A 1 16.76 -0.54 -9.54
CA MET A 1 16.71 0.93 -9.48
C MET A 1 15.24 1.33 -9.46
N THR A 2 14.77 1.84 -8.34
CA THR A 2 13.42 2.37 -8.21
C THR A 2 13.34 3.62 -9.07
N LYS A 3 12.50 3.61 -10.12
CA LYS A 3 12.32 4.82 -10.94
C LYS A 3 11.53 5.82 -10.12
N LEU A 4 12.13 6.98 -9.85
CA LEU A 4 11.44 8.07 -9.17
C LEU A 4 10.20 8.51 -9.97
N PRO A 5 9.09 8.86 -9.31
CA PRO A 5 7.92 9.44 -9.97
C PRO A 5 8.27 10.69 -10.78
N LYS A 6 7.58 10.91 -11.90
CA LYS A 6 7.83 12.08 -12.76
C LYS A 6 7.65 13.41 -12.02
N SER A 7 6.73 13.46 -11.05
CA SER A 7 6.50 14.64 -10.20
C SER A 7 7.72 14.99 -9.35
N VAL A 8 8.45 13.98 -8.88
CA VAL A 8 9.68 14.18 -8.10
C VAL A 8 10.84 14.60 -9.00
N ILE A 9 10.97 13.95 -10.18
CA ILE A 9 12.02 14.32 -11.16
C ILE A 9 11.86 15.78 -11.62
N SER A 10 10.62 16.25 -11.80
CA SER A 10 10.38 17.66 -12.20
C SER A 10 10.76 18.67 -11.13
N PHE A 11 10.82 18.26 -9.88
CA PHE A 11 11.26 19.10 -8.76
C PHE A 11 12.78 19.10 -8.59
N CYS A 12 13.44 17.99 -8.92
CA CYS A 12 14.89 17.90 -8.85
C CYS A 12 15.54 18.81 -9.91
N ARG A 13 16.08 19.92 -9.45
CA ARG A 13 16.78 20.88 -10.33
C ARG A 13 18.22 20.48 -10.63
N ASP A 14 18.81 19.69 -9.73
CA ASP A 14 20.22 19.32 -9.78
C ASP A 14 20.40 17.82 -9.43
N ASP A 15 21.53 17.26 -9.85
CA ASP A 15 21.91 15.87 -9.58
C ASP A 15 21.99 15.56 -8.06
N GLU A 16 22.28 16.57 -7.23
CA GLU A 16 22.34 16.43 -5.77
C GLU A 16 20.96 16.17 -5.16
N SER A 17 19.92 16.85 -5.65
CA SER A 17 18.54 16.62 -5.21
C SER A 17 18.07 15.21 -5.63
N VAL A 18 18.44 14.76 -6.83
CA VAL A 18 18.15 13.37 -7.26
C VAL A 18 18.83 12.37 -6.34
N ALA A 19 20.09 12.63 -5.99
CA ALA A 19 20.84 11.76 -5.07
C ALA A 19 20.20 11.70 -3.67
N LEU A 20 19.63 12.79 -3.18
CA LEU A 20 18.90 12.80 -1.91
C LEU A 20 17.70 11.85 -1.93
N PHE A 21 16.87 11.92 -2.97
CA PHE A 21 15.70 11.06 -3.10
C PHE A 21 16.06 9.57 -3.28
N GLU A 22 17.09 9.28 -4.05
CA GLU A 22 17.60 7.92 -4.22
C GLU A 22 18.15 7.35 -2.91
N ASN A 23 18.90 8.14 -2.15
CA ASN A 23 19.41 7.73 -0.85
C ASN A 23 18.29 7.54 0.18
N PHE A 24 17.23 8.37 0.14
CA PHE A 24 16.07 8.19 1.01
C PHE A 24 15.29 6.93 0.67
N ALA A 25 15.04 6.66 -0.61
CA ALA A 25 14.38 5.42 -1.04
C ALA A 25 15.19 4.18 -0.62
N ASP A 26 16.50 4.27 -0.70
CA ASP A 26 17.44 3.27 -0.25
C ASP A 26 17.38 3.05 1.27
N PHE A 27 17.39 4.13 2.03
CA PHE A 27 17.25 4.11 3.49
C PHE A 27 15.91 3.52 3.92
N TRP A 28 14.81 3.90 3.25
CA TRP A 28 13.48 3.36 3.48
C TRP A 28 13.39 1.85 3.22
N ASN A 29 13.97 1.38 2.13
CA ASN A 29 14.01 -0.04 1.81
C ASN A 29 14.81 -0.83 2.85
N HIS A 30 15.91 -0.28 3.35
CA HIS A 30 16.70 -0.88 4.42
C HIS A 30 15.90 -0.93 5.73
N TYR A 31 15.25 0.17 6.10
CA TYR A 31 14.39 0.24 7.28
C TYR A 31 13.28 -0.81 7.25
N ARG A 32 12.61 -0.98 6.10
CA ARG A 32 11.60 -2.03 5.93
C ARG A 32 12.18 -3.43 6.05
N SER A 33 13.37 -3.66 5.52
CA SER A 33 14.07 -4.94 5.60
C SER A 33 14.44 -5.30 7.04
N GLU A 34 14.97 -4.38 7.81
CA GLU A 34 15.32 -4.59 9.23
C GLU A 34 14.09 -4.83 10.11
N ASN A 35 12.98 -4.18 9.83
CA ASN A 35 11.72 -4.38 10.56
C ASN A 35 10.93 -5.63 10.13
N GLY A 36 11.57 -6.59 9.47
CA GLY A 36 11.01 -7.91 9.21
C GLY A 36 10.38 -8.10 7.84
N ASN A 37 10.39 -7.10 6.97
CA ASN A 37 9.94 -7.28 5.60
C ASN A 37 11.06 -7.86 4.73
N LYS A 38 11.22 -9.19 4.75
CA LYS A 38 12.22 -9.91 3.96
C LYS A 38 12.01 -9.84 2.44
N GLN A 39 10.94 -9.23 1.98
CA GLN A 39 10.65 -9.06 0.56
C GLN A 39 11.63 -8.09 -0.11
N TYR A 40 12.27 -7.24 0.70
CA TYR A 40 13.26 -6.27 0.24
C TYR A 40 14.62 -6.52 0.92
N PRO A 41 15.32 -7.63 0.60
CA PRO A 41 16.66 -7.83 1.11
C PRO A 41 17.54 -6.73 0.54
N TYR A 42 18.07 -5.90 1.43
CA TYR A 42 18.86 -4.77 1.02
C TYR A 42 20.29 -4.85 1.53
N ALA A 43 21.23 -4.92 0.64
CA ALA A 43 22.63 -4.71 0.91
C ALA A 43 23.25 -3.90 -0.23
N LYS A 44 23.31 -2.58 -0.08
CA LYS A 44 24.22 -1.79 -0.89
C LYS A 44 25.62 -1.98 -0.37
N THR A 45 26.52 -2.39 -1.24
CA THR A 45 27.93 -2.53 -0.94
C THR A 45 28.61 -1.18 -1.11
N GLY A 46 29.35 -0.74 -0.12
CA GLY A 46 30.21 0.43 -0.21
C GLY A 46 31.35 0.25 -1.20
N LYS A 47 32.12 1.31 -1.43
CA LYS A 47 33.30 1.27 -2.29
C LYS A 47 34.32 0.22 -1.82
N ASP A 48 34.30 -0.11 -0.55
CA ASP A 48 35.20 -1.07 0.11
C ASP A 48 34.69 -2.53 0.06
N GLY A 49 33.63 -2.81 -0.70
CA GLY A 49 33.07 -4.15 -0.81
C GLY A 49 32.25 -4.61 0.40
N ASN A 50 32.17 -3.82 1.47
CA ASN A 50 31.40 -4.13 2.67
C ASN A 50 29.97 -3.58 2.58
N PRO A 51 28.97 -4.25 3.18
CA PRO A 51 27.61 -3.73 3.25
C PRO A 51 27.57 -2.44 4.08
N ILE A 52 26.91 -1.41 3.56
CA ILE A 52 26.74 -0.14 4.27
C ILE A 52 25.74 -0.35 5.40
N SER A 53 26.14 -0.01 6.64
CA SER A 53 25.27 -0.14 7.80
C SER A 53 24.13 0.87 7.79
N PHE A 54 23.04 0.57 8.50
CA PHE A 54 21.90 1.46 8.65
C PHE A 54 22.30 2.84 9.22
N SER A 55 23.14 2.85 10.26
CA SER A 55 23.65 4.08 10.90
C SER A 55 24.46 4.95 9.94
N GLN A 56 25.28 4.35 9.07
CA GLN A 56 26.04 5.10 8.06
C GLN A 56 25.12 5.76 7.03
N LYS A 57 24.04 5.06 6.64
CA LYS A 57 23.03 5.63 5.72
C LYS A 57 22.26 6.76 6.38
N GLU A 58 21.91 6.61 7.64
CA GLU A 58 21.23 7.64 8.44
C GLU A 58 22.07 8.92 8.53
N GLU A 59 23.36 8.80 8.88
CA GLU A 59 24.26 9.95 8.96
C GLU A 59 24.46 10.62 7.60
N ALA A 60 24.63 9.85 6.55
CA ALA A 60 24.75 10.36 5.19
C ALA A 60 23.48 11.09 4.73
N LEU A 61 22.32 10.53 5.01
CA LEU A 61 21.02 11.13 4.70
C LEU A 61 20.82 12.45 5.45
N GLY A 62 21.15 12.47 6.76
CA GLY A 62 21.06 13.70 7.57
C GLY A 62 21.91 14.83 7.00
N LYS A 63 23.15 14.54 6.58
CA LYS A 63 24.04 15.53 5.94
C LYS A 63 23.48 16.04 4.60
N LEU A 64 22.89 15.16 3.79
CA LEU A 64 22.28 15.53 2.52
C LEU A 64 21.04 16.41 2.72
N ILE A 65 20.18 16.06 3.70
CA ILE A 65 18.99 16.86 4.03
C ILE A 65 19.42 18.26 4.48
N LEU A 66 20.37 18.39 5.41
CA LEU A 66 20.86 19.71 5.87
C LEU A 66 21.47 20.53 4.73
N LYS A 67 22.17 19.90 3.80
CA LYS A 67 22.72 20.57 2.62
C LYS A 67 21.59 21.09 1.71
N GLU A 68 20.56 20.31 1.47
CA GLU A 68 19.42 20.72 0.66
C GLU A 68 18.58 21.80 1.36
N VAL A 69 18.43 21.73 2.71
CA VAL A 69 17.82 22.80 3.52
C VAL A 69 18.59 24.10 3.35
N SER A 70 19.93 24.07 3.40
CA SER A 70 20.75 25.26 3.19
C SER A 70 20.54 25.88 1.81
N LYS A 71 20.42 25.03 0.79
CA LYS A 71 20.20 25.45 -0.59
C LYS A 71 18.81 26.05 -0.80
N LEU A 72 17.76 25.46 -0.25
CA LEU A 72 16.39 25.94 -0.39
C LEU A 72 16.12 27.19 0.45
N SER A 73 16.66 27.26 1.66
CA SER A 73 16.50 28.42 2.53
C SER A 73 17.39 29.61 2.13
N GLY A 74 18.44 29.37 1.34
CA GLY A 74 19.48 30.38 1.02
C GLY A 74 20.38 30.75 2.19
N ILE A 75 20.35 29.97 3.28
CA ILE A 75 21.06 30.21 4.53
C ILE A 75 21.99 29.02 4.80
N ASP A 76 23.24 29.29 5.14
CA ASP A 76 24.15 28.22 5.53
C ASP A 76 23.79 27.68 6.92
N VAL A 77 23.05 26.58 6.91
CA VAL A 77 22.58 25.90 8.13
C VAL A 77 23.74 25.24 8.88
N THR A 78 24.84 24.91 8.21
CA THR A 78 25.98 24.20 8.82
C THR A 78 26.79 25.10 9.76
N SER A 79 26.77 26.40 9.54
CA SER A 79 27.50 27.42 10.35
C SER A 79 26.64 28.03 11.46
N MET A 80 25.32 27.75 11.47
CA MET A 80 24.35 28.38 12.37
C MET A 80 24.12 27.55 13.63
N PRO A 81 24.03 28.17 14.84
CA PRO A 81 23.68 27.44 16.05
C PRO A 81 22.23 26.93 16.02
N PRO A 82 21.97 25.74 16.57
CA PRO A 82 20.65 25.08 16.50
C PRO A 82 19.47 25.93 17.02
N SER A 83 19.70 26.79 18.02
CA SER A 83 18.68 27.69 18.57
C SER A 83 18.21 28.76 17.58
N GLN A 84 19.10 29.23 16.70
CA GLN A 84 18.77 30.19 15.66
C GLN A 84 18.09 29.48 14.47
N MET A 85 18.53 28.29 14.13
CA MET A 85 17.89 27.48 13.09
C MET A 85 16.43 27.19 13.41
N ALA A 86 16.13 26.78 14.65
CA ALA A 86 14.78 26.42 15.08
C ALA A 86 13.77 27.55 14.93
N ASN A 87 14.23 28.80 15.11
CA ASN A 87 13.36 29.98 15.06
C ASN A 87 13.30 30.64 13.67
N HIS A 88 14.01 30.09 12.68
CA HIS A 88 14.07 30.72 11.36
C HIS A 88 12.96 30.20 10.43
N PRO A 89 11.99 31.06 10.02
CA PRO A 89 10.84 30.63 9.21
C PRO A 89 11.21 29.94 7.89
N MET A 90 12.26 30.44 7.20
CA MET A 90 12.70 29.87 5.92
C MET A 90 13.31 28.48 6.07
N ILE A 91 13.98 28.22 7.19
CA ILE A 91 14.55 26.89 7.47
C ILE A 91 13.40 25.90 7.77
N ASN A 92 12.41 26.30 8.57
CA ASN A 92 11.25 25.49 8.87
C ASN A 92 10.45 25.15 7.60
N TRP A 93 10.25 26.14 6.74
CA TRP A 93 9.60 25.96 5.45
C TRP A 93 10.40 24.98 4.55
N ALA A 94 11.72 25.12 4.47
CA ALA A 94 12.58 24.26 3.67
C ALA A 94 12.53 22.80 4.18
N ILE A 95 12.59 22.58 5.48
CA ILE A 95 12.48 21.25 6.10
C ILE A 95 11.12 20.62 5.74
N GLY A 96 10.02 21.33 5.97
CA GLY A 96 8.67 20.83 5.65
C GLY A 96 8.50 20.47 4.17
N ASN A 97 9.08 21.24 3.26
CA ASN A 97 9.06 20.93 1.83
C ASN A 97 9.86 19.67 1.48
N ILE A 98 11.04 19.51 2.06
CA ILE A 98 11.86 18.31 1.81
C ILE A 98 11.16 17.09 2.37
N GLU A 99 10.60 17.15 3.58
CA GLU A 99 9.84 16.04 4.20
C GLU A 99 8.69 15.58 3.31
N THR A 100 7.86 16.52 2.84
CA THR A 100 6.70 16.20 1.99
C THR A 100 7.11 15.53 0.70
N GLN A 101 8.18 15.99 0.09
CA GLN A 101 8.66 15.46 -1.17
C GLN A 101 9.32 14.08 -1.03
N LEU A 102 10.09 13.86 0.05
CA LEU A 102 10.67 12.56 0.35
C LEU A 102 9.57 11.49 0.53
N ILE A 103 8.50 11.84 1.23
CA ILE A 103 7.35 10.94 1.42
C ILE A 103 6.63 10.69 0.09
N ASP A 104 6.36 11.72 -0.68
CA ASP A 104 5.66 11.59 -1.96
C ASP A 104 6.46 10.79 -3.01
N ALA A 105 7.78 10.79 -2.92
CA ALA A 105 8.63 10.00 -3.80
C ALA A 105 8.49 8.49 -3.58
N VAL A 106 8.23 8.07 -2.37
CA VAL A 106 8.28 6.64 -1.97
C VAL A 106 6.91 6.04 -1.77
N LEU A 107 5.97 6.80 -1.18
CA LEU A 107 4.66 6.30 -0.76
C LEU A 107 3.84 5.61 -1.86
N PRO A 108 3.66 6.17 -3.08
CA PRO A 108 2.83 5.54 -4.10
C PRO A 108 3.36 4.18 -4.53
N GLN A 109 4.67 4.05 -4.70
CA GLN A 109 5.29 2.79 -5.11
C GLN A 109 5.15 1.72 -4.02
N THR A 110 5.31 2.11 -2.77
CA THR A 110 5.16 1.21 -1.61
C THR A 110 3.75 0.62 -1.54
N ILE A 111 2.73 1.44 -1.73
CA ILE A 111 1.33 0.98 -1.73
C ILE A 111 1.06 0.07 -2.93
N ILE A 112 1.53 0.43 -4.12
CA ILE A 112 1.38 -0.40 -5.32
C ILE A 112 2.01 -1.77 -5.11
N ASP A 113 3.25 -1.83 -4.60
CA ASP A 113 3.97 -3.09 -4.39
C ASP A 113 3.25 -4.01 -3.39
N GLY A 114 2.63 -3.45 -2.35
CA GLY A 114 1.95 -4.22 -1.32
C GLY A 114 0.53 -4.68 -1.67
N THR A 115 -0.17 -3.97 -2.55
CA THR A 115 -1.61 -4.21 -2.80
C THR A 115 -1.95 -4.52 -4.26
N SER A 116 -0.96 -4.59 -5.14
CA SER A 116 -1.15 -4.75 -6.59
C SER A 116 -1.98 -5.96 -7.02
N ALA A 117 -2.09 -6.99 -6.18
CA ALA A 117 -2.86 -8.19 -6.50
C ALA A 117 -4.38 -7.94 -6.56
N PHE A 118 -4.93 -7.05 -5.73
CA PHE A 118 -6.37 -6.84 -5.58
C PHE A 118 -6.78 -5.36 -5.61
N CYS A 119 -5.83 -4.44 -5.56
CA CYS A 119 -6.08 -3.00 -5.59
C CYS A 119 -5.49 -2.36 -6.85
N GLU A 120 -6.28 -1.52 -7.51
CA GLU A 120 -5.83 -0.63 -8.56
C GLU A 120 -5.57 0.75 -7.97
N VAL A 121 -4.32 1.18 -8.02
CA VAL A 121 -3.88 2.47 -7.48
C VAL A 121 -3.65 3.44 -8.64
N ARG A 122 -4.28 4.61 -8.58
CA ARG A 122 -4.05 5.72 -9.52
C ARG A 122 -3.59 6.95 -8.76
N THR A 123 -2.60 7.63 -9.31
CA THR A 123 -2.15 8.93 -8.81
C THR A 123 -2.71 10.04 -9.68
N VAL A 124 -3.25 11.07 -9.08
CA VAL A 124 -3.83 12.24 -9.75
C VAL A 124 -3.21 13.52 -9.26
N GLY A 125 -3.24 14.57 -10.08
CA GLY A 125 -2.78 15.89 -9.70
C GLY A 125 -3.70 16.62 -8.71
N TRP A 126 -3.34 17.86 -8.37
CA TRP A 126 -4.16 18.71 -7.52
C TRP A 126 -5.50 19.04 -8.18
N GLY A 127 -6.59 18.81 -7.45
CA GLY A 127 -7.93 19.09 -7.95
C GLY A 127 -8.43 18.13 -9.02
N GLU A 128 -7.64 17.14 -9.40
CA GLU A 128 -8.03 16.13 -10.36
C GLU A 128 -8.75 14.96 -9.67
N THR A 129 -9.63 14.31 -10.40
CA THR A 129 -10.36 13.14 -9.96
C THR A 129 -9.93 11.92 -10.76
N ALA A 130 -9.83 10.76 -10.09
CA ALA A 130 -9.56 9.52 -10.80
C ALA A 130 -10.85 8.94 -11.37
N ILE A 131 -10.84 8.63 -12.65
CA ILE A 131 -11.93 7.93 -13.33
C ILE A 131 -11.52 6.50 -13.55
N PHE A 132 -12.30 5.55 -13.04
CA PHE A 132 -12.08 4.13 -13.22
C PHE A 132 -13.15 3.57 -14.14
N ASP A 133 -12.71 2.93 -15.22
CA ASP A 133 -13.60 2.27 -16.17
C ASP A 133 -13.87 0.84 -15.71
N ILE A 134 -15.13 0.54 -15.43
CA ILE A 134 -15.57 -0.80 -15.02
C ILE A 134 -16.27 -1.41 -16.23
N ARG A 135 -15.61 -2.42 -16.82
CA ARG A 135 -16.16 -3.13 -17.97
C ARG A 135 -17.10 -4.22 -17.50
N SER A 136 -18.31 -4.24 -18.06
CA SER A 136 -19.24 -5.36 -17.86
C SER A 136 -18.63 -6.65 -18.42
N ARG A 137 -18.86 -7.75 -17.72
CA ARG A 137 -18.51 -9.11 -18.16
C ARG A 137 -19.73 -9.91 -18.55
N ASP A 138 -20.88 -9.26 -18.69
CA ASP A 138 -22.11 -9.89 -19.08
C ASP A 138 -21.96 -10.50 -20.47
N LEU A 139 -22.38 -11.74 -20.60
CA LEU A 139 -22.46 -12.40 -21.89
C LEU A 139 -23.86 -12.17 -22.46
N PHE A 140 -23.90 -11.88 -23.73
CA PHE A 140 -25.19 -11.78 -24.43
C PHE A 140 -25.78 -13.17 -24.65
N PRO A 141 -27.04 -13.40 -24.25
CA PRO A 141 -27.69 -14.68 -24.47
C PRO A 141 -27.83 -14.97 -25.96
N VAL A 142 -27.48 -16.17 -26.34
CA VAL A 142 -27.60 -16.64 -27.71
C VAL A 142 -28.88 -17.46 -27.83
N THR A 143 -29.81 -16.96 -28.63
CA THR A 143 -31.08 -17.63 -28.91
C THR A 143 -30.94 -18.64 -30.05
N LYS A 144 -31.32 -19.89 -29.83
CA LYS A 144 -31.41 -20.87 -30.91
C LYS A 144 -32.72 -20.66 -31.68
N THR A 145 -32.60 -20.34 -32.94
CA THR A 145 -33.77 -20.20 -33.85
C THR A 145 -33.81 -21.37 -34.83
N GLY A 146 -34.98 -21.90 -35.10
CA GLY A 146 -35.17 -22.91 -36.15
C GLY A 146 -34.93 -22.33 -37.55
N ARG A 147 -34.64 -23.19 -38.52
CA ARG A 147 -34.31 -22.81 -39.92
C ARG A 147 -35.41 -22.02 -40.62
N MET A 148 -36.66 -22.14 -40.16
CA MET A 148 -37.84 -21.43 -40.67
C MET A 148 -38.67 -20.74 -39.56
N GLY A 149 -38.13 -20.59 -38.36
CA GLY A 149 -38.83 -19.95 -37.24
C GLY A 149 -38.64 -18.44 -37.21
N MET A 150 -39.43 -17.80 -36.37
CA MET A 150 -39.35 -16.39 -36.08
C MET A 150 -37.94 -16.02 -35.60
N ARG A 151 -37.34 -15.01 -36.22
CA ARG A 151 -35.92 -14.63 -35.97
C ARG A 151 -35.87 -13.44 -35.01
N GLU A 152 -36.58 -13.49 -33.92
CA GLU A 152 -36.43 -12.48 -32.86
C GLU A 152 -35.49 -13.02 -31.77
N ALA A 153 -34.37 -12.33 -31.56
CA ALA A 153 -33.53 -12.51 -30.41
C ALA A 153 -33.79 -11.38 -29.41
N GLU A 154 -33.74 -11.70 -28.11
CA GLU A 154 -33.79 -10.66 -27.08
C GLU A 154 -32.65 -9.67 -27.23
N LEU A 155 -32.99 -8.39 -27.19
CA LEU A 155 -32.01 -7.31 -27.24
C LEU A 155 -31.44 -7.06 -25.85
N HIS A 156 -30.17 -7.34 -25.68
CA HIS A 156 -29.45 -7.04 -24.44
C HIS A 156 -28.49 -5.88 -24.68
N LYS A 157 -28.45 -4.95 -23.73
CA LYS A 157 -27.51 -3.84 -23.71
C LYS A 157 -26.35 -4.11 -22.80
N GLY A 158 -25.13 -4.05 -23.32
CA GLY A 158 -23.93 -4.04 -22.50
C GLY A 158 -23.80 -2.71 -21.72
N PHE A 159 -23.48 -2.79 -20.44
CA PHE A 159 -23.29 -1.63 -19.58
C PHE A 159 -21.83 -1.50 -19.21
N GLU A 160 -21.19 -0.45 -19.69
CA GLU A 160 -19.93 0.02 -19.14
C GLU A 160 -20.23 1.12 -18.13
N ARG A 161 -19.55 1.09 -17.00
CA ARG A 161 -19.72 2.08 -15.94
C ARG A 161 -18.41 2.77 -15.66
N GLN A 162 -18.46 4.08 -15.57
CA GLN A 162 -17.34 4.88 -15.06
C GLN A 162 -17.63 5.28 -13.63
N VAL A 163 -16.65 5.13 -12.77
CA VAL A 163 -16.70 5.55 -11.37
C VAL A 163 -15.60 6.56 -11.11
N THR A 164 -16.02 7.68 -10.54
CA THR A 164 -15.12 8.78 -10.19
C THR A 164 -14.85 8.74 -8.68
N LEU A 165 -13.57 8.72 -8.29
CA LEU A 165 -13.15 8.85 -6.90
C LEU A 165 -12.43 10.18 -6.70
N ASN A 166 -12.92 10.96 -5.73
CA ASN A 166 -12.32 12.23 -5.33
C ASN A 166 -11.45 11.99 -4.10
N PRO A 167 -10.15 12.34 -4.11
CA PRO A 167 -9.29 12.22 -2.94
C PRO A 167 -9.81 13.04 -1.75
N GLU A 168 -9.73 12.48 -0.55
CA GLU A 168 -10.08 13.12 0.72
C GLU A 168 -8.82 13.42 1.51
N ALA A 169 -8.83 14.49 2.32
CA ALA A 169 -7.68 14.93 3.10
C ALA A 169 -7.51 14.09 4.36
N HIS A 170 -6.31 13.55 4.56
CA HIS A 170 -5.88 12.87 5.78
C HIS A 170 -4.68 13.59 6.36
N MET A 171 -4.67 13.80 7.66
CA MET A 171 -3.67 14.61 8.34
C MET A 171 -2.95 13.82 9.42
N VAL A 172 -1.64 14.01 9.48
CA VAL A 172 -0.80 13.53 10.58
C VAL A 172 -0.18 14.75 11.24
N SER A 173 -0.58 14.99 12.48
CA SER A 173 -0.01 16.08 13.30
C SER A 173 1.02 15.49 14.24
N THR A 174 2.24 16.00 14.13
CA THR A 174 3.36 15.55 14.96
C THR A 174 3.88 16.71 15.78
N TYR A 175 4.26 16.36 16.99
CA TYR A 175 4.88 17.25 17.92
C TYR A 175 6.36 16.91 18.00
N VAL A 176 7.19 17.70 17.36
CA VAL A 176 8.64 17.53 17.41
C VAL A 176 9.29 18.81 17.89
N SER A 177 10.18 18.67 18.83
CA SER A 177 11.09 19.74 19.14
C SER A 177 12.13 19.82 18.03
N LEU A 178 11.95 20.73 17.09
CA LEU A 178 12.91 20.96 16.01
C LEU A 178 14.34 21.19 16.57
N PHE A 179 14.42 21.78 17.76
CA PHE A 179 15.66 21.94 18.50
C PHE A 179 16.40 20.60 18.71
N ARG A 180 15.68 19.52 19.10
CA ARG A 180 16.30 18.21 19.32
C ARG A 180 16.79 17.57 18.03
N VAL A 181 16.06 17.80 16.93
CA VAL A 181 16.48 17.35 15.60
C VAL A 181 17.73 18.08 15.15
N LEU A 182 17.75 19.40 15.29
CA LEU A 182 18.88 20.24 14.86
C LEU A 182 20.12 20.06 15.76
N THR A 183 19.93 19.69 17.03
CA THR A 183 21.06 19.33 17.93
C THR A 183 21.58 17.91 17.72
N GLY A 184 21.00 17.14 16.80
CA GLY A 184 21.42 15.76 16.53
C GLY A 184 20.97 14.75 17.60
N GLN A 185 20.09 15.13 18.52
CA GLN A 185 19.51 14.21 19.50
C GLN A 185 18.43 13.31 18.90
N GLU A 186 17.77 13.77 17.85
CA GLU A 186 16.81 12.99 17.07
C GLU A 186 17.19 13.06 15.58
N SER A 187 17.09 11.92 14.92
CA SER A 187 17.37 11.85 13.47
C SER A 187 16.18 12.30 12.66
N LEU A 188 16.39 13.29 11.80
CA LEU A 188 15.36 13.75 10.86
C LEU A 188 14.94 12.63 9.89
N GLY A 189 15.88 11.80 9.44
CA GLY A 189 15.59 10.67 8.57
C GLY A 189 14.64 9.65 9.20
N ILE A 190 14.87 9.29 10.48
CA ILE A 190 13.99 8.39 11.23
C ILE A 190 12.63 9.04 11.46
N PHE A 191 12.59 10.34 11.73
CA PHE A 191 11.33 11.07 11.92
C PHE A 191 10.45 11.01 10.64
N VAL A 192 11.01 11.38 9.49
CA VAL A 192 10.31 11.30 8.20
C VAL A 192 9.85 9.86 7.90
N THR A 193 10.68 8.88 8.21
CA THR A 193 10.34 7.46 8.05
C THR A 193 9.17 7.04 8.93
N LYS A 194 9.08 7.51 10.17
CA LYS A 194 7.93 7.25 11.05
C LYS A 194 6.65 7.88 10.51
N CYS A 195 6.70 9.11 10.02
CA CYS A 195 5.56 9.78 9.39
C CYS A 195 5.09 9.01 8.14
N LEU A 196 6.03 8.61 7.27
CA LEU A 196 5.74 7.81 6.09
C LEU A 196 5.06 6.49 6.46
N ARG A 197 5.59 5.78 7.46
CA ARG A 197 5.04 4.51 7.92
C ARG A 197 3.64 4.68 8.53
N SER A 198 3.37 5.77 9.24
CA SER A 198 2.05 6.05 9.79
C SER A 198 1.02 6.24 8.69
N ILE A 199 1.35 7.01 7.64
CA ILE A 199 0.49 7.23 6.49
C ILE A 199 0.30 5.94 5.69
N GLU A 200 1.37 5.20 5.43
CA GLU A 200 1.34 3.90 4.77
C GLU A 200 0.39 2.93 5.51
N THR A 201 0.53 2.84 6.83
CA THR A 201 -0.30 1.95 7.66
C THR A 201 -1.77 2.32 7.59
N GLU A 202 -2.13 3.60 7.63
CA GLU A 202 -3.52 4.05 7.52
C GLU A 202 -4.09 3.80 6.12
N MET A 203 -3.30 4.01 5.06
CA MET A 203 -3.71 3.66 3.70
C MET A 203 -3.96 2.15 3.53
N TYR A 204 -3.08 1.30 4.09
CA TYR A 204 -3.31 -0.14 4.09
C TYR A 204 -4.57 -0.52 4.87
N LYS A 205 -4.82 0.12 6.01
CA LYS A 205 -6.03 -0.08 6.82
C LYS A 205 -7.28 0.24 6.01
N ASP A 206 -7.31 1.36 5.31
CA ASP A 206 -8.43 1.76 4.46
C ASP A 206 -8.65 0.77 3.30
N ILE A 207 -7.58 0.36 2.62
CA ILE A 207 -7.64 -0.61 1.52
C ILE A 207 -8.15 -1.98 2.02
N TYR A 208 -7.63 -2.47 3.14
CA TYR A 208 -8.04 -3.75 3.69
C TYR A 208 -9.46 -3.73 4.24
N ASN A 209 -9.87 -2.65 4.90
CA ASN A 209 -11.25 -2.49 5.36
C ASN A 209 -12.22 -2.46 4.20
N ALA A 210 -11.91 -1.71 3.14
CA ALA A 210 -12.72 -1.69 1.92
C ALA A 210 -12.82 -3.07 1.28
N PHE A 211 -11.71 -3.80 1.19
CA PHE A 211 -11.66 -5.16 0.66
C PHE A 211 -12.48 -6.14 1.51
N ALA A 212 -12.27 -6.14 2.82
CA ALA A 212 -13.00 -7.01 3.75
C ALA A 212 -14.51 -6.73 3.73
N ALA A 213 -14.91 -5.45 3.71
CA ALA A 213 -16.31 -5.06 3.61
C ALA A 213 -16.96 -5.54 2.31
N ALA A 214 -16.26 -5.45 1.19
CA ALA A 214 -16.73 -5.95 -0.09
C ALA A 214 -16.94 -7.47 -0.07
N MET A 215 -16.00 -8.20 0.50
CA MET A 215 -16.07 -9.66 0.58
C MET A 215 -17.17 -10.14 1.55
N SER A 216 -17.36 -9.43 2.67
CA SER A 216 -18.42 -9.77 3.62
C SER A 216 -19.83 -9.48 3.13
N ALA A 217 -19.97 -8.61 2.11
CA ALA A 217 -21.26 -8.31 1.47
C ALA A 217 -21.68 -9.34 0.42
N LEU A 218 -20.87 -10.37 0.17
CA LEU A 218 -21.21 -11.42 -0.79
C LEU A 218 -22.36 -12.27 -0.28
N SER A 219 -23.14 -12.83 -1.22
CA SER A 219 -24.28 -13.67 -0.88
C SER A 219 -23.86 -14.99 -0.19
N THR A 220 -24.54 -15.33 0.89
CA THR A 220 -24.39 -16.59 1.64
C THR A 220 -25.31 -17.71 1.18
N ASP A 221 -26.11 -17.49 0.12
CA ASP A 221 -27.03 -18.50 -0.40
C ASP A 221 -26.28 -19.79 -0.80
N ALA A 222 -26.74 -20.92 -0.33
CA ALA A 222 -26.10 -22.22 -0.55
C ALA A 222 -25.95 -22.59 -2.03
N THR A 223 -26.86 -22.12 -2.90
CA THR A 223 -26.87 -22.46 -4.34
C THR A 223 -26.07 -21.48 -5.17
N THR A 224 -26.25 -20.20 -4.95
CA THR A 224 -25.64 -19.11 -5.72
C THR A 224 -24.52 -18.38 -4.94
N GLY A 225 -24.41 -18.67 -3.65
CA GLY A 225 -23.52 -17.97 -2.74
C GLY A 225 -22.05 -18.09 -3.10
N LEU A 226 -21.34 -17.00 -2.82
CA LEU A 226 -19.90 -16.87 -2.95
C LEU A 226 -19.22 -16.82 -1.57
N GLN A 227 -19.98 -17.12 -0.53
CA GLN A 227 -19.50 -17.21 0.83
C GLN A 227 -19.75 -18.61 1.38
N VAL A 228 -18.73 -19.22 1.97
CA VAL A 228 -18.78 -20.56 2.56
C VAL A 228 -18.32 -20.46 4.00
N THR A 229 -19.04 -21.14 4.92
CA THR A 229 -18.66 -21.24 6.32
C THR A 229 -18.10 -22.64 6.59
N GLY A 230 -16.94 -22.70 7.19
CA GLY A 230 -16.18 -23.94 7.39
C GLY A 230 -15.30 -24.26 6.17
N TYR A 231 -14.12 -24.80 6.46
CA TYR A 231 -13.18 -25.20 5.42
C TYR A 231 -13.36 -26.68 5.09
N THR A 232 -13.70 -26.98 3.84
CA THR A 232 -13.51 -28.28 3.22
C THR A 232 -12.79 -28.09 1.89
N MET A 233 -11.96 -29.04 1.50
CA MET A 233 -11.25 -28.97 0.22
C MET A 233 -12.22 -28.92 -0.96
N GLU A 234 -13.33 -29.67 -0.86
CA GLU A 234 -14.36 -29.73 -1.88
C GLU A 234 -15.06 -28.39 -2.08
N ASP A 235 -15.48 -27.74 -0.99
CA ASP A 235 -16.19 -26.44 -1.06
C ASP A 235 -15.25 -25.33 -1.54
N MET A 236 -14.00 -25.38 -1.12
CA MET A 236 -12.97 -24.46 -1.62
C MET A 236 -12.80 -24.59 -3.15
N MET A 237 -12.69 -25.81 -3.65
CA MET A 237 -12.54 -26.05 -5.09
C MET A 237 -13.80 -25.67 -5.87
N LYS A 238 -15.00 -25.93 -5.33
CA LYS A 238 -16.26 -25.47 -5.92
C LYS A 238 -16.33 -23.95 -6.01
N LEU A 239 -15.95 -23.27 -4.93
CA LEU A 239 -15.93 -21.81 -4.89
C LEU A 239 -14.90 -21.23 -5.87
N ALA A 240 -13.72 -21.83 -5.93
CA ALA A 240 -12.68 -21.43 -6.88
C ALA A 240 -13.15 -21.60 -8.34
N ALA A 241 -13.80 -22.71 -8.66
CA ALA A 241 -14.36 -22.96 -9.99
C ALA A 241 -15.45 -21.92 -10.36
N LYS A 242 -16.32 -21.57 -9.39
CA LYS A 242 -17.33 -20.52 -9.58
C LYS A 242 -16.64 -19.16 -9.86
N VAL A 243 -15.69 -18.78 -9.03
CA VAL A 243 -14.96 -17.51 -9.20
C VAL A 243 -14.24 -17.48 -10.57
N GLN A 244 -13.61 -18.57 -10.96
CA GLN A 244 -12.96 -18.70 -12.26
C GLN A 244 -13.95 -18.54 -13.42
N ALA A 245 -15.07 -19.24 -13.37
CA ALA A 245 -16.08 -19.19 -14.43
C ALA A 245 -16.68 -17.78 -14.62
N PHE A 246 -17.05 -17.14 -13.53
CA PHE A 246 -17.61 -15.78 -13.55
C PHE A 246 -16.55 -14.66 -13.81
N SER A 247 -15.27 -14.99 -13.66
CA SER A 247 -14.17 -14.06 -13.95
C SER A 247 -13.57 -14.23 -15.35
N GLY A 248 -14.31 -14.89 -16.26
CA GLY A 248 -13.88 -15.06 -17.65
C GLY A 248 -12.73 -16.06 -17.82
N GLY A 249 -12.63 -17.07 -16.92
CA GLY A 249 -11.61 -18.12 -16.97
C GLY A 249 -10.27 -17.77 -16.33
N ALA A 250 -10.13 -16.57 -15.73
CA ALA A 250 -8.90 -16.19 -15.04
C ALA A 250 -8.66 -17.11 -13.83
N GLN A 251 -7.42 -17.54 -13.63
CA GLN A 251 -7.08 -18.43 -12.51
C GLN A 251 -7.26 -17.68 -11.18
N PRO A 252 -7.98 -18.25 -10.22
CA PRO A 252 -8.18 -17.65 -8.90
C PRO A 252 -6.89 -17.71 -8.06
N ILE A 253 -6.74 -16.73 -7.19
CA ILE A 253 -5.69 -16.63 -6.17
C ILE A 253 -6.39 -16.68 -4.82
N MET A 254 -5.87 -17.48 -3.90
CA MET A 254 -6.28 -17.48 -2.51
C MET A 254 -5.48 -16.44 -1.73
N ILE A 255 -6.16 -15.55 -1.05
CA ILE A 255 -5.57 -14.47 -0.27
C ILE A 255 -5.96 -14.67 1.19
N GLY A 256 -5.00 -14.51 2.10
CA GLY A 256 -5.29 -14.62 3.53
C GLY A 256 -4.10 -14.22 4.39
N THR A 257 -4.33 -14.15 5.70
CA THR A 257 -3.23 -13.99 6.66
C THR A 257 -2.47 -15.31 6.80
N LYS A 258 -1.25 -15.24 7.30
CA LYS A 258 -0.43 -16.44 7.54
C LYS A 258 -1.18 -17.48 8.42
N VAL A 259 -1.89 -16.99 9.43
CA VAL A 259 -2.68 -17.86 10.34
C VAL A 259 -3.84 -18.51 9.60
N ALA A 260 -4.59 -17.75 8.81
CA ALA A 260 -5.68 -18.29 8.01
C ALA A 260 -5.18 -19.32 6.98
N LEU A 261 -4.12 -18.99 6.24
CA LEU A 261 -3.53 -19.90 5.26
C LEU A 261 -2.92 -21.16 5.88
N SER A 262 -2.42 -21.08 7.12
CA SER A 262 -1.90 -22.26 7.82
C SER A 262 -2.96 -23.30 8.18
N LYS A 263 -4.24 -22.95 8.18
CA LYS A 263 -5.37 -23.85 8.41
C LYS A 263 -5.83 -24.60 7.16
N VAL A 264 -5.34 -24.18 5.98
CA VAL A 264 -5.69 -24.78 4.69
C VAL A 264 -4.72 -25.90 4.38
N PHE A 265 -5.20 -27.13 4.40
CA PHE A 265 -4.41 -28.32 4.10
C PHE A 265 -5.07 -29.17 3.02
N PRO A 266 -4.27 -29.85 2.19
CA PRO A 266 -4.73 -31.03 1.48
C PRO A 266 -5.14 -32.09 2.52
N ASP A 267 -6.16 -32.89 2.20
CA ASP A 267 -6.66 -33.96 3.09
C ASP A 267 -5.60 -35.05 3.40
N ASP A 268 -4.47 -35.04 2.71
CA ASP A 268 -3.34 -35.93 2.91
C ASP A 268 -2.50 -35.51 4.13
N GLY A 269 -2.70 -36.18 5.25
CA GLY A 269 -2.02 -35.88 6.53
C GLY A 269 -0.49 -35.92 6.50
N ASN A 270 0.12 -36.52 5.47
CA ASN A 270 1.57 -36.64 5.33
C ASN A 270 2.28 -35.33 4.98
N TYR A 271 1.59 -34.34 4.42
CA TYR A 271 2.19 -33.08 3.99
C TYR A 271 2.76 -32.22 5.14
N ARG A 272 2.32 -32.47 6.35
CA ARG A 272 2.75 -31.74 7.57
C ARG A 272 4.12 -32.16 8.08
N TYR A 273 4.53 -33.38 7.82
CA TYR A 273 5.69 -33.99 8.47
C TYR A 273 6.93 -34.04 7.59
N ASP A 274 6.82 -33.65 6.34
CA ASP A 274 7.99 -33.58 5.44
C ASP A 274 8.76 -32.28 5.70
N ILE A 275 10.01 -32.40 6.19
CA ILE A 275 10.91 -31.29 6.53
C ILE A 275 11.22 -30.41 5.30
N GLU A 276 11.17 -30.99 4.11
CA GLU A 276 11.40 -30.26 2.86
C GLU A 276 10.13 -29.61 2.32
N SER A 277 8.98 -29.91 2.88
CA SER A 277 7.70 -29.37 2.38
C SER A 277 7.68 -27.84 2.50
N PRO A 278 7.05 -27.14 1.55
CA PRO A 278 6.83 -25.69 1.63
C PRO A 278 6.11 -25.29 2.92
N PHE A 279 5.26 -26.17 3.45
CA PHE A 279 4.53 -25.95 4.70
C PHE A 279 5.44 -25.78 5.91
N VAL A 280 6.46 -26.64 6.08
CA VAL A 280 7.38 -26.54 7.21
C VAL A 280 8.22 -25.27 7.12
N LYS A 281 8.59 -24.85 5.91
CA LYS A 281 9.42 -23.67 5.69
C LYS A 281 8.65 -22.35 5.81
N LEU A 282 7.40 -22.29 5.36
CA LEU A 282 6.59 -21.06 5.26
C LEU A 282 5.45 -21.01 6.28
N GLY A 283 5.01 -22.17 6.80
CA GLY A 283 3.83 -22.30 7.66
C GLY A 283 2.51 -22.41 6.89
N TYR A 284 2.54 -22.43 5.56
CA TYR A 284 1.37 -22.63 4.69
C TYR A 284 1.78 -23.17 3.32
N VAL A 285 0.82 -23.64 2.54
CA VAL A 285 1.04 -24.20 1.19
C VAL A 285 0.97 -23.07 0.16
N ARG A 286 2.00 -22.95 -0.69
CA ARG A 286 2.05 -21.89 -1.73
C ARG A 286 1.06 -22.12 -2.86
N GLN A 287 0.70 -23.34 -3.15
CA GLN A 287 -0.19 -23.70 -4.25
C GLN A 287 -1.04 -24.88 -3.86
N ILE A 288 -2.35 -24.74 -4.03
CA ILE A 288 -3.33 -25.77 -3.74
C ILE A 288 -4.17 -25.97 -5.00
N GLY A 289 -4.06 -27.16 -5.61
CA GLY A 289 -4.62 -27.41 -6.93
C GLY A 289 -4.02 -26.46 -7.98
N SER A 290 -4.84 -25.72 -8.68
CA SER A 290 -4.41 -24.69 -9.65
C SER A 290 -4.29 -23.28 -9.07
N MET A 291 -4.64 -23.07 -7.78
CA MET A 291 -4.64 -21.76 -7.13
C MET A 291 -3.31 -21.49 -6.46
N SER A 292 -2.76 -20.32 -6.69
CA SER A 292 -1.65 -19.78 -5.90
C SER A 292 -2.17 -19.11 -4.65
N THR A 293 -1.38 -19.17 -3.56
CA THR A 293 -1.70 -18.49 -2.30
C THR A 293 -0.88 -17.22 -2.17
N LEU A 294 -1.54 -16.14 -1.73
CA LEU A 294 -0.92 -14.86 -1.45
C LEU A 294 -1.10 -14.53 0.04
N GLU A 295 0.01 -14.41 0.75
CA GLU A 295 0.02 -13.96 2.14
C GLU A 295 -0.16 -12.45 2.19
N LEU A 296 -1.14 -11.97 2.96
CA LEU A 296 -1.26 -10.57 3.34
C LEU A 296 -0.57 -10.37 4.70
N PRO A 297 0.42 -9.46 4.76
CA PRO A 297 1.05 -9.15 6.04
C PRO A 297 0.03 -8.49 6.97
N GLN A 298 0.03 -8.91 8.23
CA GLN A 298 -0.78 -8.28 9.26
C GLN A 298 -0.35 -6.84 9.50
N VAL A 299 -1.32 -5.96 9.66
CA VAL A 299 -1.13 -4.56 10.00
C VAL A 299 -1.54 -4.36 11.46
N ALA A 300 -0.71 -3.67 12.24
CA ALA A 300 -1.02 -3.36 13.64
C ALA A 300 -2.19 -2.38 13.72
N ASN A 301 -3.16 -2.70 14.55
CA ASN A 301 -4.22 -1.75 14.88
C ASN A 301 -3.77 -0.92 16.08
N TRP A 302 -3.46 0.36 15.84
CA TRP A 302 -2.98 1.27 16.88
C TRP A 302 -4.09 1.76 17.82
N GLU A 303 -5.35 1.59 17.43
CA GLU A 303 -6.50 1.95 18.27
C GLU A 303 -6.70 0.97 19.44
N THR A 304 -6.34 -0.29 19.21
CA THR A 304 -6.45 -1.34 20.24
C THR A 304 -5.08 -1.96 20.48
N PRO A 305 -4.52 -1.89 21.70
CA PRO A 305 -3.21 -2.43 22.00
C PRO A 305 -3.09 -3.92 21.61
N PHE A 306 -2.00 -4.27 20.93
CA PHE A 306 -1.65 -5.63 20.51
C PHE A 306 -2.66 -6.34 19.60
N SER A 307 -3.60 -5.60 19.00
CA SER A 307 -4.53 -6.16 18.01
C SER A 307 -4.01 -6.00 16.58
N THR A 308 -4.46 -6.87 15.72
CA THR A 308 -4.18 -6.85 14.28
C THR A 308 -5.46 -6.54 13.50
N LEU A 309 -5.31 -5.94 12.33
CA LEU A 309 -6.43 -5.45 11.53
C LEU A 309 -7.15 -6.59 10.79
N LEU A 310 -6.38 -7.51 10.19
CA LEU A 310 -6.94 -8.55 9.33
C LEU A 310 -7.44 -9.72 10.16
N SER A 311 -8.59 -10.28 9.76
CA SER A 311 -9.15 -11.48 10.37
C SER A 311 -8.31 -12.71 10.05
N ASP A 312 -7.94 -13.47 11.08
CA ASP A 312 -7.23 -14.75 10.96
C ASP A 312 -8.16 -15.95 10.69
N THR A 313 -9.45 -15.68 10.51
CA THR A 313 -10.47 -16.69 10.22
C THR A 313 -11.06 -16.56 8.82
N SER A 314 -10.58 -15.61 8.03
CA SER A 314 -11.13 -15.34 6.69
C SER A 314 -10.11 -15.64 5.60
N LEU A 315 -10.55 -16.36 4.58
CA LEU A 315 -9.81 -16.61 3.35
C LEU A 315 -10.60 -16.04 2.17
N TRP A 316 -9.90 -15.33 1.31
CA TRP A 316 -10.49 -14.70 0.13
C TRP A 316 -10.00 -15.39 -1.13
N ILE A 317 -10.92 -15.73 -2.02
CA ILE A 317 -10.59 -16.25 -3.35
C ILE A 317 -10.95 -15.19 -4.36
N VAL A 318 -9.95 -14.71 -5.10
CA VAL A 318 -10.09 -13.61 -6.05
C VAL A 318 -9.41 -14.00 -7.36
N ALA A 319 -10.07 -13.75 -8.47
CA ALA A 319 -9.43 -13.90 -9.77
C ALA A 319 -8.74 -12.57 -10.14
N PRO A 320 -7.41 -12.52 -10.29
CA PRO A 320 -6.69 -11.34 -10.72
C PRO A 320 -7.08 -11.05 -12.19
N SER A 321 -7.89 -10.04 -12.36
CA SER A 321 -8.30 -9.58 -13.67
C SER A 321 -7.81 -8.15 -13.89
N THR A 322 -8.02 -7.64 -15.10
CA THR A 322 -7.77 -6.24 -15.43
C THR A 322 -8.58 -5.29 -14.55
N ASP A 323 -9.72 -5.75 -14.02
CA ASP A 323 -10.58 -4.97 -13.12
C ASP A 323 -10.41 -5.47 -11.68
N LYS A 324 -9.62 -4.77 -10.90
CA LYS A 324 -9.33 -5.11 -9.50
C LYS A 324 -10.46 -4.63 -8.60
N ILE A 325 -10.67 -5.37 -7.50
CA ILE A 325 -11.82 -5.17 -6.60
C ILE A 325 -11.78 -3.83 -5.91
N VAL A 326 -10.62 -3.45 -5.37
CA VAL A 326 -10.43 -2.17 -4.69
C VAL A 326 -9.84 -1.16 -5.66
N LYS A 327 -10.37 0.05 -5.64
CA LYS A 327 -9.83 1.21 -6.34
C LYS A 327 -9.30 2.18 -5.29
N CYS A 328 -8.05 2.59 -5.43
CA CYS A 328 -7.42 3.57 -4.56
C CYS A 328 -6.93 4.73 -5.40
N VAL A 329 -7.28 5.95 -5.01
CA VAL A 329 -6.76 7.16 -5.62
C VAL A 329 -5.87 7.87 -4.61
N ILE A 330 -4.68 8.26 -5.05
CA ILE A 330 -3.74 9.09 -4.30
C ILE A 330 -3.66 10.44 -5.02
N GLY A 331 -4.09 11.50 -4.36
CA GLY A 331 -4.21 12.84 -4.94
C GLY A 331 -3.10 13.79 -4.50
N GLY A 332 -2.67 14.61 -5.44
CA GLY A 332 -1.81 15.77 -5.20
C GLY A 332 -0.47 15.47 -4.56
N THR A 333 0.32 16.52 -4.39
CA THR A 333 1.51 16.52 -3.54
C THR A 333 1.10 16.69 -2.08
N MET A 334 1.86 16.12 -1.16
CA MET A 334 1.67 16.31 0.28
C MET A 334 1.89 17.77 0.65
N MET A 335 1.13 18.26 1.61
CA MET A 335 1.31 19.58 2.20
C MET A 335 1.87 19.45 3.61
N SER A 336 2.80 20.34 3.97
CA SER A 336 3.21 20.54 5.35
C SER A 336 2.78 21.92 5.83
N ASN A 337 2.32 21.96 7.08
CA ASN A 337 2.05 23.21 7.79
C ASN A 337 2.72 23.13 9.16
N THR A 338 3.62 24.06 9.42
CA THR A 338 4.32 24.14 10.69
C THR A 338 3.79 25.33 11.46
N SER A 339 3.34 25.10 12.70
CA SER A 339 2.89 26.18 13.58
C SER A 339 4.08 27.08 13.99
N ASP A 340 3.79 28.35 14.27
CA ASP A 340 4.78 29.24 14.86
C ASP A 340 5.17 28.73 16.26
N VAL A 341 6.47 28.82 16.61
CA VAL A 341 7.01 28.44 17.93
C VAL A 341 6.31 29.20 19.05
N TYR A 342 5.94 30.44 18.80
CA TYR A 342 5.26 31.29 19.80
C TYR A 342 3.74 31.06 19.91
N ALA A 343 3.16 30.28 18.99
CA ALA A 343 1.72 29.98 19.04
C ALA A 343 1.37 29.03 20.19
N ASN A 344 2.32 28.22 20.64
CA ASN A 344 2.14 27.26 21.71
C ASN A 344 2.80 27.77 23.01
N ALA A 345 2.08 27.76 24.13
CA ALA A 345 2.58 28.23 25.43
C ALA A 345 3.84 27.49 25.93
N ASN A 346 4.12 26.31 25.41
CA ASN A 346 5.27 25.48 25.77
C ASN A 346 6.44 25.59 24.78
N LEU A 347 6.44 26.58 23.89
CA LEU A 347 7.48 26.84 22.89
C LEU A 347 7.78 25.65 21.97
N THR A 348 6.73 24.93 21.59
CA THR A 348 6.87 23.76 20.74
C THR A 348 6.18 23.99 19.41
N GLN A 349 6.77 23.45 18.35
CA GLN A 349 6.20 23.49 17.02
C GLN A 349 5.40 22.23 16.73
N THR A 350 4.23 22.40 16.15
CA THR A 350 3.42 21.32 15.62
C THR A 350 3.63 21.28 14.10
N ASN A 351 4.09 20.17 13.58
CA ASN A 351 4.17 19.93 12.16
C ASN A 351 2.98 19.06 11.74
N THR A 352 2.16 19.57 10.82
CA THR A 352 1.00 18.85 10.28
C THR A 352 1.26 18.52 8.81
N LEU A 353 1.29 17.24 8.52
CA LEU A 353 1.43 16.70 7.18
C LEU A 353 0.04 16.28 6.67
N THR A 354 -0.35 16.77 5.50
CA THR A 354 -1.64 16.46 4.87
C THR A 354 -1.41 15.75 3.55
N LYS A 355 -1.99 14.56 3.40
CA LYS A 355 -2.00 13.78 2.16
C LYS A 355 -3.43 13.46 1.77
N PHE A 356 -3.69 13.40 0.46
CA PHE A 356 -5.01 13.15 -0.07
C PHE A 356 -5.07 11.73 -0.63
N TRP A 357 -6.03 10.93 -0.18
CA TRP A 357 -6.36 9.65 -0.80
C TRP A 357 -7.82 9.27 -0.55
N LYS A 358 -8.30 8.33 -1.32
CA LYS A 358 -9.59 7.68 -1.11
C LYS A 358 -9.57 6.28 -1.65
N THR A 359 -10.20 5.38 -0.93
CA THR A 359 -10.44 4.01 -1.35
C THR A 359 -11.92 3.79 -1.63
N GLY A 360 -12.21 2.90 -2.58
CA GLY A 360 -13.56 2.51 -2.89
C GLY A 360 -13.60 1.11 -3.50
N VAL A 361 -14.73 0.44 -3.38
CA VAL A 361 -14.94 -0.88 -3.98
C VAL A 361 -15.86 -0.72 -5.16
N HIS A 362 -15.31 -0.90 -6.34
CA HIS A 362 -16.05 -0.85 -7.59
C HIS A 362 -15.42 -1.86 -8.55
N THR A 363 -16.11 -2.95 -8.79
CA THR A 363 -15.58 -4.03 -9.64
C THR A 363 -16.68 -4.74 -10.38
N SER A 364 -16.33 -5.30 -11.53
CA SER A 364 -17.09 -6.34 -12.23
C SER A 364 -16.56 -7.75 -11.93
N SER A 365 -15.45 -7.84 -11.19
CA SER A 365 -14.84 -9.13 -10.82
C SER A 365 -15.62 -9.78 -9.68
N VAL A 366 -15.66 -11.10 -9.70
CA VAL A 366 -16.31 -11.91 -8.67
C VAL A 366 -15.23 -12.40 -7.71
N GLY A 367 -15.52 -12.32 -6.43
CA GLY A 367 -14.69 -12.89 -5.36
C GLY A 367 -15.47 -13.90 -4.53
N GLY A 368 -14.76 -14.72 -3.76
CA GLY A 368 -15.32 -15.67 -2.82
C GLY A 368 -14.72 -15.49 -1.43
N LEU A 369 -15.52 -15.74 -0.40
CA LEU A 369 -15.11 -15.71 1.00
C LEU A 369 -15.29 -17.10 1.63
N ILE A 370 -14.27 -17.59 2.32
CA ILE A 370 -14.35 -18.77 3.19
C ILE A 370 -14.09 -18.29 4.62
N THR A 371 -15.03 -18.55 5.50
CA THR A 371 -14.87 -18.33 6.95
C THR A 371 -14.48 -19.65 7.59
N LEU A 372 -13.29 -19.70 8.21
CA LEU A 372 -12.66 -20.89 8.79
C LEU A 372 -13.25 -21.24 10.15
#